data_1cbe64fde17ef220aad74d80737b3402
#
_entry.id   1cbe64fde17ef220aad74d80737b3402
#
_cell.length_a   1.000
_cell.length_b   1.000
_cell.length_c   1.000
_cell.angle_alpha   90.00
_cell.angle_beta   90.00
_cell.angle_gamma   90.00
#
_symmetry.space_group_name_H-M   'P 1'
#
loop_
_entity.id
_entity.type
_entity.pdbx_description
1 polymer ?
#
loop_
_entity_poly.entity_id
_entity_poly.type
_entity_poly.pdbx_seq_one_letter_code
_entity_poly.pdbx_strand_id
1 'polypeptide(L)'
;MPRMLPDGRRLGAHLPLGGGMVKAVDRAHEIGASALQIFADNPTAWRRRQGPPTEQAAFRARLHEHDIAPVAIHAPYLVNLAGPEDDLFGRSVAVLANDLRAAPGFLGRFVNVHVGSHRGSGVAAGTARLADGLRLVLAEVDDDPDAAMVVLEDSPGSGFGLGTSVTELADIAESAAARGVPSRRLGFCLDTAHAWAAGIDLSDPDAIDTCLADFDSRIGLDRLVMIHLNDSKSERGSHSDRHEHLGAGRIGAAGLGHLLRHSALAHVAYYLETPGMDEGYDAINVARAHDIAAGRPLDDLPAEAMEVRGSRARTGPGPDQDRLN
;
A
#
# COMPACT_ATOMS: atom_id res chain seq x y z
N MET A 1 23.85 5.48 7.34
CA MET A 1 22.68 4.87 7.99
C MET A 1 21.43 5.55 7.47
N PRO A 2 20.36 4.81 7.22
CA PRO A 2 19.12 5.40 6.76
C PRO A 2 18.57 6.38 7.80
N ARG A 3 17.81 7.35 7.32
CA ARG A 3 17.18 8.33 8.20
C ARG A 3 15.90 7.74 8.77
N MET A 4 15.81 7.66 10.09
CA MET A 4 14.61 7.19 10.79
C MET A 4 13.70 8.36 11.14
N LEU A 5 12.40 8.11 11.21
CA LEU A 5 11.46 9.01 11.87
C LEU A 5 11.81 9.13 13.35
N PRO A 6 11.33 10.18 14.07
CA PRO A 6 11.40 10.21 15.52
C PRO A 6 10.89 8.87 16.08
N ASP A 7 11.49 8.40 17.19
CA ASP A 7 11.19 7.10 17.82
C ASP A 7 11.61 5.83 17.02
N GLY A 8 12.34 5.97 15.93
CA GLY A 8 12.93 4.85 15.19
C GLY A 8 12.00 4.19 14.17
N ARG A 9 10.83 4.75 13.89
CA ARG A 9 9.93 4.24 12.85
C ARG A 9 10.56 4.33 11.46
N ARG A 10 10.20 3.37 10.62
CA ARG A 10 10.70 3.25 9.25
C ARG A 10 9.82 3.98 8.25
N LEU A 11 10.46 4.75 7.37
CA LEU A 11 9.80 5.45 6.26
C LEU A 11 10.44 5.01 4.95
N GLY A 12 9.64 4.53 4.03
CA GLY A 12 10.04 4.11 2.71
C GLY A 12 9.31 4.86 1.60
N ALA A 13 9.60 4.46 0.38
CA ALA A 13 8.87 4.88 -0.81
C ALA A 13 8.63 3.69 -1.73
N HIS A 14 7.60 3.77 -2.55
CA HIS A 14 7.36 2.82 -3.62
C HIS A 14 8.25 3.17 -4.80
N LEU A 15 9.29 2.36 -5.04
CA LEU A 15 10.28 2.63 -6.08
C LEU A 15 10.20 1.61 -7.23
N PRO A 16 10.35 2.06 -8.48
CA PRO A 16 10.35 1.18 -9.62
C PRO A 16 11.64 0.35 -9.70
N LEU A 17 11.54 -0.91 -10.14
CA LEU A 17 12.69 -1.77 -10.45
C LEU A 17 13.21 -1.61 -11.89
N GLY A 18 12.67 -0.68 -12.66
CA GLY A 18 12.92 -0.52 -14.09
C GLY A 18 14.37 -0.16 -14.47
N GLY A 19 15.20 0.23 -13.52
CA GLY A 19 16.63 0.49 -13.74
C GLY A 19 17.56 -0.63 -13.22
N GLY A 20 17.00 -1.69 -12.62
CA GLY A 20 17.70 -2.76 -11.90
C GLY A 20 17.36 -2.74 -10.41
N MET A 21 17.34 -3.93 -9.82
CA MET A 21 16.94 -4.10 -8.42
C MET A 21 17.91 -3.44 -7.45
N VAL A 22 19.21 -3.56 -7.71
CA VAL A 22 20.26 -2.93 -6.87
C VAL A 22 20.13 -1.42 -6.91
N LYS A 23 19.89 -0.84 -8.09
CA LYS A 23 19.68 0.61 -8.24
C LYS A 23 18.47 1.13 -7.48
N ALA A 24 17.41 0.34 -7.36
CA ALA A 24 16.24 0.73 -6.55
C ALA A 24 16.61 0.84 -5.07
N VAL A 25 17.46 -0.05 -4.55
CA VAL A 25 17.97 0.02 -3.17
C VAL A 25 18.91 1.22 -2.99
N ASP A 26 19.83 1.44 -3.95
CA ASP A 26 20.72 2.60 -3.94
C ASP A 26 19.90 3.91 -3.95
N ARG A 27 18.84 3.96 -4.78
CA ARG A 27 17.91 5.09 -4.81
C ARG A 27 17.19 5.27 -3.47
N ALA A 28 16.70 4.21 -2.86
CA ALA A 28 16.08 4.29 -1.53
C ALA A 28 17.06 4.89 -0.50
N HIS A 29 18.32 4.46 -0.52
CA HIS A 29 19.35 5.00 0.34
C HIS A 29 19.64 6.48 0.07
N GLU A 30 19.79 6.88 -1.21
CA GLU A 30 20.07 8.26 -1.64
C GLU A 30 18.99 9.24 -1.19
N ILE A 31 17.71 8.86 -1.26
CA ILE A 31 16.60 9.68 -0.82
C ILE A 31 16.40 9.68 0.71
N GLY A 32 17.17 8.88 1.44
CA GLY A 32 17.09 8.77 2.89
C GLY A 32 15.99 7.85 3.40
N ALA A 33 15.42 7.00 2.54
CA ALA A 33 14.44 6.00 2.95
C ALA A 33 15.06 4.90 3.81
N SER A 34 14.28 4.38 4.76
CA SER A 34 14.66 3.28 5.67
C SER A 34 13.81 2.02 5.48
N ALA A 35 12.82 2.08 4.60
CA ALA A 35 12.00 0.96 4.12
C ALA A 35 11.85 1.07 2.60
N LEU A 36 11.32 0.03 1.96
CA LEU A 36 11.18 0.01 0.50
C LEU A 36 9.92 -0.74 0.10
N GLN A 37 9.10 -0.17 -0.79
CA GLN A 37 8.02 -0.87 -1.47
C GLN A 37 8.34 -1.01 -2.96
N ILE A 38 8.02 -2.17 -3.53
CA ILE A 38 8.30 -2.51 -4.94
C ILE A 38 7.18 -3.34 -5.55
N PHE A 39 7.12 -3.38 -6.86
CA PHE A 39 6.47 -4.49 -7.57
C PHE A 39 7.50 -5.60 -7.79
N ALA A 40 7.18 -6.83 -7.37
CA ALA A 40 8.09 -7.98 -7.57
C ALA A 40 8.25 -8.37 -9.04
N ASP A 41 7.27 -8.03 -9.88
CA ASP A 41 7.22 -8.27 -11.33
C ASP A 41 6.44 -7.15 -12.04
N ASN A 42 6.28 -7.24 -13.37
CA ASN A 42 5.52 -6.24 -14.13
C ASN A 42 4.07 -6.11 -13.62
N PRO A 43 3.66 -4.95 -13.06
CA PRO A 43 2.34 -4.78 -12.44
C PRO A 43 1.18 -4.73 -13.43
N THR A 44 1.46 -4.65 -14.73
CA THR A 44 0.44 -4.60 -15.80
C THR A 44 0.26 -5.92 -16.53
N ALA A 45 0.99 -6.98 -16.13
CA ALA A 45 0.94 -8.28 -16.78
C ALA A 45 0.41 -9.37 -15.85
N TRP A 46 -0.41 -10.28 -16.38
CA TRP A 46 -0.83 -11.48 -15.65
C TRP A 46 0.27 -12.55 -15.58
N ARG A 47 1.15 -12.59 -16.59
CA ARG A 47 2.25 -13.54 -16.63
C ARG A 47 3.29 -13.15 -15.59
N ARG A 48 3.66 -14.11 -14.74
CA ARG A 48 4.69 -13.97 -13.73
C ARG A 48 6.01 -14.58 -14.21
N ARG A 49 7.11 -14.05 -13.68
CA ARG A 49 8.46 -14.57 -13.92
C ARG A 49 8.55 -16.01 -13.44
N GLN A 50 9.30 -16.81 -14.19
CA GLN A 50 9.65 -18.17 -13.78
C GLN A 50 11.03 -18.12 -13.08
N GLY A 51 11.03 -18.32 -11.77
CA GLY A 51 12.24 -18.31 -10.93
C GLY A 51 12.71 -16.91 -10.47
N PRO A 52 13.78 -16.88 -9.68
CA PRO A 52 14.28 -15.64 -9.07
C PRO A 52 14.92 -14.72 -10.12
N PRO A 53 14.86 -13.38 -9.88
CA PRO A 53 15.61 -12.42 -10.70
C PRO A 53 17.13 -12.62 -10.54
N THR A 54 17.89 -12.32 -11.59
CA THR A 54 19.35 -12.49 -11.58
C THR A 54 20.07 -11.64 -10.53
N GLU A 55 19.53 -10.45 -10.21
CA GLU A 55 20.11 -9.52 -9.22
C GLU A 55 19.67 -9.80 -7.78
N GLN A 56 18.85 -10.83 -7.52
CA GLN A 56 18.23 -11.04 -6.21
C GLN A 56 19.24 -11.11 -5.06
N ALA A 57 20.36 -11.84 -5.24
CA ALA A 57 21.38 -11.93 -4.21
C ALA A 57 22.06 -10.58 -3.91
N ALA A 58 22.38 -9.82 -4.97
CA ALA A 58 22.97 -8.47 -4.83
C ALA A 58 21.98 -7.48 -4.20
N PHE A 59 20.70 -7.55 -4.57
CA PHE A 59 19.61 -6.77 -3.97
C PHE A 59 19.53 -7.00 -2.46
N ARG A 60 19.49 -8.26 -2.02
CA ARG A 60 19.45 -8.60 -0.59
C ARG A 60 20.67 -8.09 0.17
N ALA A 61 21.88 -8.28 -0.41
CA ALA A 61 23.11 -7.78 0.18
C ALA A 61 23.09 -6.25 0.33
N ARG A 62 22.58 -5.54 -0.67
CA ARG A 62 22.48 -4.08 -0.65
C ARG A 62 21.45 -3.57 0.36
N LEU A 63 20.31 -4.26 0.54
CA LEU A 63 19.33 -3.95 1.60
C LEU A 63 19.97 -4.03 2.99
N HIS A 64 20.77 -5.08 3.25
CA HIS A 64 21.48 -5.23 4.52
C HIS A 64 22.56 -4.15 4.70
N GLU A 65 23.33 -3.84 3.64
CA GLU A 65 24.38 -2.83 3.67
C GLU A 65 23.84 -1.45 4.05
N HIS A 66 22.65 -1.10 3.53
CA HIS A 66 22.01 0.20 3.76
C HIS A 66 21.01 0.19 4.92
N ASP A 67 20.80 -0.93 5.60
CA ASP A 67 19.80 -1.09 6.67
C ASP A 67 18.39 -0.67 6.22
N ILE A 68 17.97 -1.12 5.03
CA ILE A 68 16.64 -0.84 4.48
C ILE A 68 15.73 -2.03 4.75
N ALA A 69 14.76 -1.85 5.66
CA ALA A 69 13.73 -2.81 6.06
C ALA A 69 12.57 -2.09 6.76
N PRO A 70 11.33 -2.63 6.73
CA PRO A 70 10.93 -3.80 5.96
C PRO A 70 10.80 -3.50 4.46
N VAL A 71 10.87 -4.57 3.65
CA VAL A 71 10.48 -4.52 2.25
C VAL A 71 9.02 -4.95 2.14
N ALA A 72 8.22 -4.16 1.41
CA ALA A 72 6.87 -4.50 0.99
C ALA A 72 6.85 -4.79 -0.51
N ILE A 73 6.08 -5.80 -0.91
CA ILE A 73 5.74 -6.06 -2.30
C ILE A 73 4.32 -5.59 -2.50
N HIS A 74 4.10 -4.66 -3.43
CA HIS A 74 2.77 -4.30 -3.86
C HIS A 74 2.29 -5.28 -4.95
N ALA A 75 1.11 -5.87 -4.76
CA ALA A 75 0.51 -6.73 -5.77
C ALA A 75 0.07 -5.88 -6.99
N PRO A 76 0.03 -6.46 -8.19
CA PRO A 76 -0.43 -5.74 -9.37
C PRO A 76 -1.85 -5.20 -9.25
N TYR A 77 -2.09 -4.03 -9.82
CA TYR A 77 -3.44 -3.42 -9.89
C TYR A 77 -4.50 -4.29 -10.60
N LEU A 78 -4.07 -5.33 -11.30
CA LEU A 78 -4.94 -6.29 -11.97
C LEU A 78 -5.64 -7.23 -10.99
N VAL A 79 -5.08 -7.41 -9.80
CA VAL A 79 -5.60 -8.34 -8.79
C VAL A 79 -6.91 -7.82 -8.23
N ASN A 80 -7.95 -8.65 -8.32
CA ASN A 80 -9.24 -8.40 -7.70
C ASN A 80 -9.85 -9.71 -7.20
N LEU A 81 -9.75 -9.96 -5.90
CA LEU A 81 -10.31 -11.14 -5.25
C LEU A 81 -11.79 -11.00 -4.88
N ALA A 82 -12.37 -9.79 -5.04
CA ALA A 82 -13.74 -9.50 -4.65
C ALA A 82 -14.75 -9.56 -5.82
N GLY A 83 -14.25 -9.60 -7.06
CA GLY A 83 -15.07 -9.57 -8.26
C GLY A 83 -15.80 -10.90 -8.52
N PRO A 84 -16.97 -10.88 -9.18
CA PRO A 84 -17.77 -12.07 -9.45
C PRO A 84 -17.23 -12.98 -10.57
N GLU A 85 -16.30 -12.49 -11.40
CA GLU A 85 -15.81 -13.20 -12.57
C GLU A 85 -14.79 -14.28 -12.17
N ASP A 86 -15.12 -15.56 -12.41
CA ASP A 86 -14.30 -16.70 -11.98
C ASP A 86 -12.89 -16.72 -12.60
N ASP A 87 -12.76 -16.38 -13.89
CA ASP A 87 -11.46 -16.31 -14.56
C ASP A 87 -10.56 -15.25 -13.94
N LEU A 88 -11.09 -14.05 -13.67
CA LEU A 88 -10.35 -12.96 -13.05
C LEU A 88 -9.96 -13.33 -11.62
N PHE A 89 -10.88 -13.91 -10.88
CA PHE A 89 -10.65 -14.40 -9.52
C PHE A 89 -9.52 -15.44 -9.48
N GLY A 90 -9.59 -16.49 -10.33
CA GLY A 90 -8.56 -17.52 -10.39
C GLY A 90 -7.18 -16.98 -10.75
N ARG A 91 -7.11 -16.03 -11.71
CA ARG A 91 -5.85 -15.33 -12.04
C ARG A 91 -5.34 -14.49 -10.88
N SER A 92 -6.23 -13.81 -10.17
CA SER A 92 -5.89 -12.99 -9.01
C SER A 92 -5.31 -13.83 -7.88
N VAL A 93 -5.91 -14.99 -7.58
CA VAL A 93 -5.38 -15.97 -6.61
C VAL A 93 -3.98 -16.41 -7.02
N ALA A 94 -3.77 -16.82 -8.27
CA ALA A 94 -2.48 -17.30 -8.76
C ALA A 94 -1.39 -16.23 -8.70
N VAL A 95 -1.72 -14.97 -9.03
CA VAL A 95 -0.78 -13.85 -8.98
C VAL A 95 -0.37 -13.53 -7.55
N LEU A 96 -1.34 -13.39 -6.63
CA LEU A 96 -1.05 -13.06 -5.24
C LEU A 96 -0.28 -14.18 -4.53
N ALA A 97 -0.62 -15.45 -4.80
CA ALA A 97 0.14 -16.59 -4.30
C ALA A 97 1.58 -16.61 -4.84
N ASN A 98 1.78 -16.22 -6.11
CA ASN A 98 3.13 -16.09 -6.67
C ASN A 98 3.94 -14.98 -5.98
N ASP A 99 3.33 -13.83 -5.71
CA ASP A 99 4.02 -12.72 -5.04
C ASP A 99 4.40 -13.08 -3.60
N LEU A 100 3.54 -13.83 -2.88
CA LEU A 100 3.88 -14.39 -1.56
C LEU A 100 5.02 -15.39 -1.62
N ARG A 101 5.04 -16.30 -2.60
CA ARG A 101 6.16 -17.24 -2.80
C ARG A 101 7.47 -16.55 -3.16
N ALA A 102 7.39 -15.43 -3.87
CA ALA A 102 8.55 -14.64 -4.27
C ALA A 102 9.09 -13.77 -3.11
N ALA A 103 8.25 -13.37 -2.18
CA ALA A 103 8.56 -12.40 -1.13
C ALA A 103 9.83 -12.72 -0.33
N PRO A 104 10.11 -13.96 0.13
CA PRO A 104 11.35 -14.27 0.84
C PRO A 104 12.61 -13.95 0.02
N GLY A 105 12.55 -14.09 -1.29
CA GLY A 105 13.64 -13.74 -2.20
C GLY A 105 14.00 -12.26 -2.20
N PHE A 106 13.03 -11.40 -1.92
CA PHE A 106 13.18 -9.95 -1.81
C PHE A 106 13.36 -9.48 -0.36
N LEU A 107 13.47 -10.36 0.63
CA LEU A 107 13.34 -10.05 2.06
C LEU A 107 12.01 -9.32 2.37
N GLY A 108 10.98 -9.64 1.57
CA GLY A 108 9.66 -9.05 1.69
C GLY A 108 8.94 -9.51 2.94
N ARG A 109 8.63 -8.56 3.83
CA ARG A 109 7.85 -8.81 5.04
C ARG A 109 6.35 -8.78 4.75
N PHE A 110 5.94 -7.94 3.80
CA PHE A 110 4.56 -7.66 3.46
C PHE A 110 4.31 -7.87 1.96
N VAL A 111 3.13 -8.41 1.64
CA VAL A 111 2.57 -8.38 0.28
C VAL A 111 1.28 -7.60 0.35
N ASN A 112 1.35 -6.33 -0.04
CA ASN A 112 0.22 -5.39 -0.04
C ASN A 112 -0.67 -5.62 -1.24
N VAL A 113 -1.97 -5.61 -1.04
CA VAL A 113 -2.98 -5.77 -2.10
C VAL A 113 -4.23 -4.98 -1.78
N HIS A 114 -4.77 -4.27 -2.75
CA HIS A 114 -6.06 -3.60 -2.61
C HIS A 114 -7.16 -4.62 -2.28
N VAL A 115 -8.10 -4.26 -1.41
CA VAL A 115 -9.28 -5.09 -1.08
C VAL A 115 -10.11 -5.46 -2.30
N GLY A 116 -10.03 -4.67 -3.37
CA GLY A 116 -10.68 -4.93 -4.64
C GLY A 116 -12.10 -4.37 -4.74
N SER A 117 -12.78 -4.77 -5.80
CA SER A 117 -14.11 -4.26 -6.16
C SER A 117 -15.08 -5.42 -6.40
N HIS A 118 -16.26 -5.33 -5.81
CA HIS A 118 -17.33 -6.33 -6.01
C HIS A 118 -18.05 -6.21 -7.36
N ARG A 119 -17.72 -5.21 -8.17
CA ARG A 119 -18.24 -5.03 -9.55
C ARG A 119 -19.75 -5.18 -9.71
N GLY A 120 -20.51 -4.73 -8.71
CA GLY A 120 -21.98 -4.77 -8.72
C GLY A 120 -22.61 -6.03 -8.12
N SER A 121 -21.83 -7.04 -7.68
CA SER A 121 -22.37 -8.23 -6.99
C SER A 121 -22.84 -7.95 -5.56
N GLY A 122 -22.52 -6.78 -5.04
CA GLY A 122 -22.86 -6.34 -3.68
C GLY A 122 -21.74 -6.57 -2.66
N VAL A 123 -21.69 -5.72 -1.63
CA VAL A 123 -20.63 -5.70 -0.61
C VAL A 123 -20.48 -7.07 0.07
N ALA A 124 -21.58 -7.67 0.53
CA ALA A 124 -21.55 -8.97 1.23
C ALA A 124 -20.97 -10.10 0.34
N ALA A 125 -21.36 -10.14 -0.94
CA ALA A 125 -20.86 -11.14 -1.88
C ALA A 125 -19.38 -10.91 -2.20
N GLY A 126 -18.97 -9.66 -2.39
CA GLY A 126 -17.57 -9.29 -2.62
C GLY A 126 -16.69 -9.62 -1.41
N THR A 127 -17.13 -9.30 -0.19
CA THR A 127 -16.43 -9.63 1.07
C THR A 127 -16.26 -11.14 1.23
N ALA A 128 -17.32 -11.91 0.99
CA ALA A 128 -17.25 -13.37 1.04
C ALA A 128 -16.22 -13.91 0.03
N ARG A 129 -16.26 -13.40 -1.21
CA ARG A 129 -15.36 -13.83 -2.27
C ARG A 129 -13.91 -13.46 -2.02
N LEU A 130 -13.64 -12.24 -1.51
CA LEU A 130 -12.31 -11.82 -1.07
C LEU A 130 -11.76 -12.80 -0.02
N ALA A 131 -12.56 -13.14 0.99
CA ALA A 131 -12.16 -14.05 2.04
C ALA A 131 -11.90 -15.48 1.53
N ASP A 132 -12.69 -15.97 0.57
CA ASP A 132 -12.43 -17.25 -0.12
C ASP A 132 -11.12 -17.19 -0.91
N GLY A 133 -10.87 -16.08 -1.61
CA GLY A 133 -9.61 -15.83 -2.33
C GLY A 133 -8.39 -15.85 -1.41
N LEU A 134 -8.45 -15.16 -0.28
CA LEU A 134 -7.37 -15.15 0.72
C LEU A 134 -7.08 -16.55 1.25
N ARG A 135 -8.11 -17.33 1.55
CA ARG A 135 -7.97 -18.74 1.96
C ARG A 135 -7.26 -19.57 0.88
N LEU A 136 -7.65 -19.42 -0.38
CA LEU A 136 -7.04 -20.16 -1.50
C LEU A 136 -5.58 -19.73 -1.70
N VAL A 137 -5.30 -18.43 -1.68
CA VAL A 137 -3.94 -17.89 -1.79
C VAL A 137 -3.02 -18.47 -0.72
N LEU A 138 -3.47 -18.46 0.54
CA LEU A 138 -2.66 -18.97 1.65
C LEU A 138 -2.53 -20.50 1.67
N ALA A 139 -3.46 -21.22 1.05
CA ALA A 139 -3.34 -22.67 0.86
C ALA A 139 -2.27 -23.07 -0.18
N GLU A 140 -1.89 -22.13 -1.06
CA GLU A 140 -0.84 -22.37 -2.08
C GLU A 140 0.58 -22.01 -1.62
N VAL A 141 0.74 -21.49 -0.42
CA VAL A 141 2.03 -21.09 0.14
C VAL A 141 2.30 -21.78 1.46
N ASP A 142 3.58 -21.97 1.78
CA ASP A 142 3.97 -22.59 3.04
C ASP A 142 3.54 -21.75 4.24
N ASP A 143 3.05 -22.42 5.28
CA ASP A 143 2.67 -21.79 6.55
C ASP A 143 3.91 -21.66 7.47
N ASP A 144 4.90 -20.94 6.98
CA ASP A 144 6.10 -20.58 7.75
C ASP A 144 5.77 -19.40 8.65
N PRO A 145 6.12 -19.41 9.94
CA PRO A 145 5.96 -18.24 10.84
C PRO A 145 6.63 -16.98 10.33
N ASP A 146 7.72 -17.10 9.57
CA ASP A 146 8.46 -15.98 8.99
C ASP A 146 8.01 -15.64 7.56
N ALA A 147 7.00 -16.33 7.02
CA ALA A 147 6.47 -16.03 5.70
C ALA A 147 5.85 -14.63 5.65
N ALA A 148 5.94 -14.02 4.48
CA ALA A 148 5.35 -12.70 4.25
C ALA A 148 3.85 -12.67 4.57
N MET A 149 3.41 -11.59 5.20
CA MET A 149 2.02 -11.34 5.52
C MET A 149 1.30 -10.76 4.30
N VAL A 150 0.07 -11.21 4.04
CA VAL A 150 -0.84 -10.49 3.14
C VAL A 150 -1.32 -9.25 3.88
N VAL A 151 -1.24 -8.10 3.24
CA VAL A 151 -1.71 -6.83 3.80
C VAL A 151 -2.79 -6.28 2.89
N LEU A 152 -3.98 -6.12 3.44
CA LEU A 152 -5.12 -5.53 2.72
C LEU A 152 -5.09 -4.02 2.86
N GLU A 153 -5.11 -3.36 1.72
CA GLU A 153 -5.16 -1.91 1.64
C GLU A 153 -6.59 -1.43 1.49
N ASP A 154 -6.96 -0.41 2.27
CA ASP A 154 -8.25 0.28 2.17
C ASP A 154 -8.47 0.88 0.77
N SER A 155 -9.67 1.37 0.53
CA SER A 155 -10.09 1.86 -0.79
C SER A 155 -10.70 3.26 -0.69
N PRO A 156 -10.48 4.12 -1.69
CA PRO A 156 -11.14 5.43 -1.77
C PRO A 156 -12.65 5.32 -2.01
N GLY A 157 -13.15 4.11 -2.30
CA GLY A 157 -14.58 3.87 -2.57
C GLY A 157 -15.00 4.21 -4.00
N SER A 158 -14.06 4.30 -4.95
CA SER A 158 -14.41 4.51 -6.36
C SER A 158 -15.10 3.27 -6.95
N GLY A 159 -16.11 3.49 -7.77
CA GLY A 159 -16.88 2.42 -8.40
C GLY A 159 -17.59 1.54 -7.36
N PHE A 160 -17.22 0.26 -7.30
CA PHE A 160 -17.73 -0.75 -6.39
C PHE A 160 -16.63 -1.27 -5.44
N GLY A 161 -15.70 -0.40 -5.03
CA GLY A 161 -14.62 -0.73 -4.10
C GLY A 161 -15.15 -1.16 -2.74
N LEU A 162 -14.47 -2.14 -2.12
CA LEU A 162 -14.68 -2.55 -0.74
C LEU A 162 -13.69 -1.84 0.19
N GLY A 163 -13.88 -1.97 1.51
CA GLY A 163 -12.91 -1.49 2.50
C GLY A 163 -12.83 0.04 2.58
N THR A 164 -13.95 0.72 2.39
CA THR A 164 -14.08 2.18 2.44
C THR A 164 -14.20 2.73 3.85
N SER A 165 -14.34 1.86 4.84
CA SER A 165 -14.48 2.21 6.25
C SER A 165 -13.87 1.13 7.14
N VAL A 166 -13.57 1.50 8.39
CA VAL A 166 -13.10 0.55 9.41
C VAL A 166 -14.09 -0.60 9.61
N THR A 167 -15.40 -0.33 9.55
CA THR A 167 -16.45 -1.35 9.65
C THR A 167 -16.33 -2.36 8.50
N GLU A 168 -16.19 -1.92 7.26
CA GLU A 168 -16.03 -2.86 6.13
C GLU A 168 -14.73 -3.66 6.22
N LEU A 169 -13.63 -3.06 6.69
CA LEU A 169 -12.37 -3.78 6.92
C LEU A 169 -12.53 -4.83 8.03
N ALA A 170 -13.30 -4.53 9.08
CA ALA A 170 -13.62 -5.49 10.16
C ALA A 170 -14.46 -6.66 9.63
N ASP A 171 -15.49 -6.38 8.80
CA ASP A 171 -16.32 -7.41 8.18
C ASP A 171 -15.46 -8.34 7.28
N ILE A 172 -14.51 -7.77 6.56
CA ILE A 172 -13.53 -8.53 5.76
C ILE A 172 -12.66 -9.41 6.67
N ALA A 173 -12.15 -8.86 7.77
CA ALA A 173 -11.33 -9.60 8.73
C ALA A 173 -12.09 -10.77 9.37
N GLU A 174 -13.33 -10.54 9.78
CA GLU A 174 -14.22 -11.57 10.34
C GLU A 174 -14.55 -12.66 9.31
N SER A 175 -14.89 -12.24 8.09
CA SER A 175 -15.18 -13.16 6.98
C SER A 175 -13.99 -14.04 6.63
N ALA A 176 -12.76 -13.49 6.64
CA ALA A 176 -11.52 -14.23 6.44
C ALA A 176 -11.25 -15.21 7.59
N ALA A 177 -11.41 -14.77 8.84
CA ALA A 177 -11.24 -15.62 10.02
C ALA A 177 -12.22 -16.80 10.02
N ALA A 178 -13.50 -16.56 9.67
CA ALA A 178 -14.53 -17.60 9.54
C ALA A 178 -14.18 -18.67 8.50
N ARG A 179 -13.31 -18.36 7.53
CA ARG A 179 -12.78 -19.28 6.51
C ARG A 179 -11.44 -19.92 6.87
N GLY A 180 -10.96 -19.68 8.09
CA GLY A 180 -9.71 -20.25 8.59
C GLY A 180 -8.44 -19.51 8.12
N VAL A 181 -8.54 -18.27 7.64
CA VAL A 181 -7.38 -17.41 7.39
C VAL A 181 -6.75 -17.03 8.73
N PRO A 182 -5.47 -17.40 9.00
CA PRO A 182 -4.84 -17.09 10.26
C PRO A 182 -4.61 -15.58 10.42
N SER A 183 -4.98 -15.00 11.56
CA SER A 183 -4.83 -13.57 11.82
C SER A 183 -3.36 -13.09 11.67
N ARG A 184 -2.38 -13.93 12.05
CA ARG A 184 -0.95 -13.62 11.88
C ARG A 184 -0.49 -13.50 10.42
N ARG A 185 -1.30 -14.00 9.46
CA ARG A 185 -1.01 -13.96 8.01
C ARG A 185 -1.77 -12.84 7.29
N LEU A 186 -2.61 -12.08 7.99
CA LEU A 186 -3.43 -11.03 7.43
C LEU A 186 -3.32 -9.74 8.23
N GLY A 187 -2.65 -8.75 7.66
CA GLY A 187 -2.56 -7.38 8.16
C GLY A 187 -3.35 -6.40 7.31
N PHE A 188 -3.27 -5.13 7.68
CA PHE A 188 -3.94 -4.03 6.98
C PHE A 188 -2.96 -2.90 6.69
N CYS A 189 -3.21 -2.21 5.59
CA CYS A 189 -2.60 -0.94 5.21
C CYS A 189 -3.70 0.13 5.18
N LEU A 190 -3.42 1.28 5.78
CA LEU A 190 -4.23 2.48 5.63
C LEU A 190 -3.51 3.41 4.65
N ASP A 191 -4.09 3.62 3.45
CA ASP A 191 -3.67 4.72 2.60
C ASP A 191 -4.41 6.00 3.02
N THR A 192 -3.64 7.01 3.39
CA THR A 192 -4.20 8.26 3.89
C THR A 192 -4.99 9.03 2.84
N ALA A 193 -4.63 8.94 1.56
CA ALA A 193 -5.39 9.56 0.48
C ALA A 193 -6.68 8.77 0.19
N HIS A 194 -6.66 7.43 0.30
CA HIS A 194 -7.85 6.59 0.19
C HIS A 194 -8.85 6.88 1.32
N ALA A 195 -8.39 6.83 2.58
CA ALA A 195 -9.22 7.11 3.75
C ALA A 195 -9.85 8.51 3.69
N TRP A 196 -9.07 9.52 3.26
CA TRP A 196 -9.57 10.87 3.01
C TRP A 196 -10.65 10.90 1.92
N ALA A 197 -10.38 10.26 0.78
CA ALA A 197 -11.33 10.18 -0.34
C ALA A 197 -12.59 9.38 0.02
N ALA A 198 -12.50 8.41 0.94
CA ALA A 198 -13.63 7.68 1.49
C ALA A 198 -14.43 8.48 2.53
N GLY A 199 -13.89 9.62 3.03
CA GLY A 199 -14.61 10.57 3.89
C GLY A 199 -14.07 10.75 5.30
N ILE A 200 -13.03 10.00 5.70
CA ILE A 200 -12.38 10.15 7.01
C ILE A 200 -11.62 11.48 7.05
N ASP A 201 -11.86 12.29 8.07
CA ASP A 201 -11.19 13.59 8.22
C ASP A 201 -9.79 13.43 8.80
N LEU A 202 -8.83 13.16 7.92
CA LEU A 202 -7.42 13.02 8.33
C LEU A 202 -6.71 14.39 8.50
N SER A 203 -7.39 15.51 8.34
CA SER A 203 -6.86 16.83 8.69
C SER A 203 -7.11 17.20 10.16
N ASP A 204 -8.04 16.49 10.82
CA ASP A 204 -8.44 16.70 12.21
C ASP A 204 -7.84 15.61 13.11
N PRO A 205 -6.98 15.95 14.09
CA PRO A 205 -6.41 14.99 15.05
C PRO A 205 -7.46 14.18 15.82
N ASP A 206 -8.57 14.76 16.24
CA ASP A 206 -9.62 14.08 17.01
C ASP A 206 -10.35 13.03 16.13
N ALA A 207 -10.52 13.32 14.85
CA ALA A 207 -11.10 12.38 13.89
C ALA A 207 -10.13 11.21 13.59
N ILE A 208 -8.82 11.49 13.52
CA ILE A 208 -7.79 10.46 13.40
C ILE A 208 -7.81 9.54 14.62
N ASP A 209 -7.79 10.09 15.83
CA ASP A 209 -7.81 9.31 17.08
C ASP A 209 -9.07 8.45 17.18
N THR A 210 -10.22 9.00 16.76
CA THR A 210 -11.49 8.26 16.69
C THR A 210 -11.40 7.09 15.69
N CYS A 211 -10.84 7.32 14.51
CA CYS A 211 -10.66 6.28 13.49
C CYS A 211 -9.73 5.16 13.99
N LEU A 212 -8.61 5.51 14.62
CA LEU A 212 -7.66 4.54 15.17
C LEU A 212 -8.26 3.75 16.34
N ALA A 213 -9.04 4.40 17.21
CA ALA A 213 -9.75 3.73 18.31
C ALA A 213 -10.82 2.77 17.79
N ASP A 214 -11.56 3.14 16.74
CA ASP A 214 -12.54 2.25 16.10
C ASP A 214 -11.83 1.04 15.45
N PHE A 215 -10.69 1.28 14.77
CA PHE A 215 -9.87 0.21 14.19
C PHE A 215 -9.36 -0.74 15.28
N ASP A 216 -8.84 -0.21 16.38
CA ASP A 216 -8.35 -1.02 17.51
C ASP A 216 -9.45 -1.90 18.10
N SER A 217 -10.62 -1.31 18.33
CA SER A 217 -11.75 -2.02 18.96
C SER A 217 -12.33 -3.15 18.10
N ARG A 218 -12.28 -3.02 16.75
CA ARG A 218 -12.91 -3.96 15.82
C ARG A 218 -11.94 -4.99 15.25
N ILE A 219 -10.70 -4.60 15.01
CA ILE A 219 -9.72 -5.39 14.26
C ILE A 219 -8.49 -5.70 15.12
N GLY A 220 -8.09 -4.74 15.95
CA GLY A 220 -6.82 -4.71 16.67
C GLY A 220 -5.78 -3.87 15.94
N LEU A 221 -5.24 -2.85 16.60
CA LEU A 221 -4.31 -1.90 15.99
C LEU A 221 -2.95 -2.55 15.66
N ASP A 222 -2.59 -3.65 16.31
CA ASP A 222 -1.43 -4.49 16.01
C ASP A 222 -1.47 -5.10 14.59
N ARG A 223 -2.65 -5.17 13.98
CA ARG A 223 -2.85 -5.64 12.61
C ARG A 223 -2.75 -4.53 11.55
N LEU A 224 -2.74 -3.26 11.94
CA LEU A 224 -2.39 -2.15 11.07
C LEU A 224 -0.87 -2.07 10.97
N VAL A 225 -0.28 -2.74 9.99
CA VAL A 225 1.17 -2.95 9.89
C VAL A 225 1.85 -2.00 8.91
N MET A 226 1.06 -1.39 8.03
CA MET A 226 1.53 -0.44 7.01
C MET A 226 0.64 0.80 6.97
N ILE A 227 1.23 1.93 6.60
CA ILE A 227 0.52 3.13 6.16
C ILE A 227 1.14 3.59 4.86
N HIS A 228 0.32 3.75 3.82
CA HIS A 228 0.69 4.54 2.66
C HIS A 228 0.46 6.01 3.04
N LEU A 229 1.56 6.72 3.25
CA LEU A 229 1.54 8.10 3.72
C LEU A 229 1.49 9.04 2.51
N ASN A 230 0.32 9.43 2.11
CA ASN A 230 0.07 10.28 0.96
C ASN A 230 -0.78 11.49 1.37
N ASP A 231 -0.52 12.66 0.79
CA ASP A 231 -1.49 13.75 0.84
C ASP A 231 -2.45 13.62 -0.34
N SER A 232 -3.55 14.36 -0.34
CA SER A 232 -4.58 14.22 -1.36
C SER A 232 -4.89 15.53 -2.09
N LYS A 233 -4.96 15.46 -3.44
CA LYS A 233 -5.50 16.54 -4.30
C LYS A 233 -7.00 16.62 -4.23
N SER A 234 -7.66 15.50 -3.93
CA SER A 234 -9.11 15.35 -3.99
C SER A 234 -9.80 15.93 -2.78
N GLU A 235 -11.06 16.29 -2.93
CA GLU A 235 -11.93 16.65 -1.80
C GLU A 235 -12.19 15.42 -0.94
N ARG A 236 -12.38 15.65 0.37
CA ARG A 236 -12.81 14.60 1.29
C ARG A 236 -14.16 14.03 0.87
N GLY A 237 -14.27 12.70 0.87
CA GLY A 237 -15.50 12.00 0.45
C GLY A 237 -15.77 12.03 -1.06
N SER A 238 -14.76 12.38 -1.86
CA SER A 238 -14.91 12.45 -3.32
C SER A 238 -14.86 11.10 -4.02
N HIS A 239 -14.44 10.04 -3.31
CA HIS A 239 -14.18 8.70 -3.86
C HIS A 239 -13.18 8.72 -5.03
N SER A 240 -12.26 9.69 -5.03
CA SER A 240 -11.27 9.87 -6.10
C SER A 240 -9.87 9.77 -5.53
N ASP A 241 -9.16 8.73 -5.92
CA ASP A 241 -7.77 8.52 -5.57
C ASP A 241 -6.86 9.45 -6.38
N ARG A 242 -6.29 10.46 -5.68
CA ARG A 242 -5.36 11.42 -6.26
C ARG A 242 -4.36 11.88 -5.22
N HIS A 243 -3.18 11.30 -5.28
CA HIS A 243 -2.08 11.66 -4.39
C HIS A 243 -1.52 13.05 -4.68
N GLU A 244 -1.04 13.70 -3.61
CA GLU A 244 -0.32 14.97 -3.66
C GLU A 244 0.98 14.87 -2.86
N HIS A 245 1.88 15.82 -3.08
CA HIS A 245 3.08 15.96 -2.25
C HIS A 245 2.69 16.25 -0.80
N LEU A 246 3.44 15.64 0.15
CA LEU A 246 3.13 15.75 1.57
C LEU A 246 3.05 17.20 2.05
N GLY A 247 1.97 17.55 2.69
CA GLY A 247 1.70 18.89 3.21
C GLY A 247 1.34 19.94 2.14
N ALA A 248 1.15 19.51 0.87
CA ALA A 248 0.69 20.39 -0.21
C ALA A 248 -0.74 20.07 -0.65
N GLY A 249 -1.31 18.98 -0.14
CA GLY A 249 -2.69 18.58 -0.40
C GLY A 249 -3.66 19.03 0.68
N ARG A 250 -4.82 18.40 0.70
CA ARG A 250 -5.97 18.77 1.53
C ARG A 250 -5.96 18.14 2.92
N ILE A 251 -5.21 17.05 3.13
CA ILE A 251 -4.97 16.49 4.46
C ILE A 251 -4.03 17.43 5.22
N GLY A 252 -2.95 17.86 4.56
CA GLY A 252 -2.01 18.83 5.06
C GLY A 252 -1.05 18.30 6.13
N ALA A 253 -0.06 19.13 6.45
CA ALA A 253 1.02 18.75 7.36
C ALA A 253 0.55 18.50 8.81
N ALA A 254 -0.53 19.11 9.25
CA ALA A 254 -1.04 18.95 10.62
C ALA A 254 -1.57 17.53 10.86
N GLY A 255 -2.47 17.04 9.99
CA GLY A 255 -3.03 15.71 10.09
C GLY A 255 -2.00 14.61 9.85
N LEU A 256 -1.22 14.71 8.77
CA LEU A 256 -0.13 13.77 8.51
C LEU A 256 0.89 13.74 9.66
N GLY A 257 1.18 14.89 10.27
CA GLY A 257 2.06 14.98 11.42
C GLY A 257 1.49 14.32 12.68
N HIS A 258 0.17 14.39 12.88
CA HIS A 258 -0.47 13.68 13.98
C HIS A 258 -0.31 12.17 13.83
N LEU A 259 -0.60 11.62 12.64
CA LEU A 259 -0.37 10.20 12.33
C LEU A 259 1.09 9.77 12.54
N LEU A 260 2.04 10.57 12.02
CA LEU A 260 3.47 10.26 12.14
C LEU A 260 3.98 10.28 13.58
N ARG A 261 3.33 10.99 14.49
CA ARG A 261 3.71 11.07 15.92
C ARG A 261 2.83 10.23 16.84
N HIS A 262 1.76 9.61 16.30
CA HIS A 262 0.80 8.88 17.12
C HIS A 262 1.46 7.65 17.77
N SER A 263 1.51 7.60 19.09
CA SER A 263 2.27 6.57 19.84
C SER A 263 1.79 5.14 19.60
N ALA A 264 0.50 4.93 19.36
CA ALA A 264 -0.06 3.62 19.07
C ALA A 264 0.37 3.07 17.70
N LEU A 265 0.93 3.90 16.81
CA LEU A 265 1.45 3.53 15.49
C LEU A 265 2.98 3.33 15.47
N ALA A 266 3.63 3.18 16.63
CA ALA A 266 5.08 3.02 16.73
C ALA A 266 5.63 1.78 16.02
N HIS A 267 4.79 0.76 15.81
CA HIS A 267 5.13 -0.51 15.14
C HIS A 267 4.92 -0.49 13.62
N VAL A 268 4.29 0.57 13.09
CA VAL A 268 3.87 0.66 11.68
C VAL A 268 5.02 1.10 10.78
N ALA A 269 5.13 0.49 9.61
CA ALA A 269 6.01 0.97 8.54
C ALA A 269 5.24 1.90 7.58
N TYR A 270 5.87 3.01 7.22
CA TYR A 270 5.29 4.02 6.33
C TYR A 270 5.92 3.94 4.95
N TYR A 271 5.11 4.06 3.90
CA TYR A 271 5.57 4.09 2.51
C TYR A 271 4.90 5.24 1.77
N LEU A 272 5.69 5.93 0.96
CA LEU A 272 5.23 7.03 0.12
C LEU A 272 4.87 6.50 -1.27
N GLU A 273 3.75 6.97 -1.80
CA GLU A 273 3.33 6.76 -3.18
C GLU A 273 2.99 8.12 -3.83
N THR A 274 3.80 9.11 -3.52
CA THR A 274 3.60 10.49 -3.91
C THR A 274 3.90 10.73 -5.39
N PRO A 275 3.38 11.82 -6.01
CA PRO A 275 3.62 12.13 -7.42
C PRO A 275 5.11 12.27 -7.76
N GLY A 276 5.49 11.86 -8.97
CA GLY A 276 6.80 12.13 -9.53
C GLY A 276 7.95 11.28 -8.97
N MET A 277 7.68 10.06 -8.53
CA MET A 277 8.71 9.12 -8.08
C MET A 277 9.79 8.89 -9.17
N ASP A 278 9.37 8.77 -10.43
CA ASP A 278 10.28 8.60 -11.56
C ASP A 278 11.03 9.90 -11.94
N GLU A 279 10.59 11.05 -11.42
CA GLU A 279 11.12 12.38 -11.73
C GLU A 279 12.02 12.94 -10.61
N GLY A 280 12.21 12.17 -9.53
CA GLY A 280 13.11 12.52 -8.43
C GLY A 280 12.44 13.26 -7.25
N TYR A 281 11.12 13.44 -7.28
CA TYR A 281 10.39 14.13 -6.20
C TYR A 281 10.17 13.27 -4.96
N ASP A 282 10.46 11.98 -5.01
CA ASP A 282 10.50 11.08 -3.86
C ASP A 282 11.47 11.58 -2.76
N ALA A 283 12.64 12.11 -3.14
CA ALA A 283 13.59 12.71 -2.19
C ALA A 283 12.98 13.89 -1.41
N ILE A 284 12.24 14.75 -2.11
CA ILE A 284 11.56 15.90 -1.51
C ILE A 284 10.48 15.39 -0.52
N ASN A 285 9.69 14.41 -0.93
CA ASN A 285 8.61 13.89 -0.07
C ASN A 285 9.14 13.13 1.16
N VAL A 286 10.24 12.39 1.04
CA VAL A 286 10.92 11.78 2.20
C VAL A 286 11.42 12.88 3.16
N ALA A 287 12.03 13.94 2.66
CA ALA A 287 12.46 15.06 3.49
C ALA A 287 11.27 15.74 4.19
N ARG A 288 10.18 16.02 3.45
CA ARG A 288 8.95 16.63 4.00
C ARG A 288 8.31 15.74 5.08
N ALA A 289 8.27 14.41 4.89
CA ALA A 289 7.77 13.49 5.92
C ALA A 289 8.57 13.62 7.23
N HIS A 290 9.89 13.71 7.14
CA HIS A 290 10.74 13.93 8.31
C HIS A 290 10.53 15.31 8.96
N ASP A 291 10.27 16.33 8.17
CA ASP A 291 10.00 17.68 8.68
C ASP A 291 8.63 17.75 9.37
N ILE A 292 7.61 17.15 8.74
CA ILE A 292 6.27 17.01 9.32
C ILE A 292 6.32 16.23 10.64
N ALA A 293 7.02 15.09 10.68
CA ALA A 293 7.17 14.29 11.88
C ALA A 293 7.87 15.05 13.02
N ALA A 294 8.82 15.90 12.68
CA ALA A 294 9.56 16.74 13.63
C ALA A 294 8.86 18.06 13.96
N GLY A 295 7.70 18.35 13.34
CA GLY A 295 6.99 19.62 13.53
C GLY A 295 7.75 20.83 12.98
N ARG A 296 8.63 20.63 11.99
CA ARG A 296 9.37 21.71 11.33
C ARG A 296 8.57 22.34 10.20
N PRO A 297 8.82 23.61 9.89
CA PRO A 297 8.28 24.25 8.68
C PRO A 297 8.69 23.46 7.43
N LEU A 298 7.82 23.43 6.43
CA LEU A 298 8.12 22.82 5.13
C LEU A 298 8.65 23.88 4.17
N ASP A 299 9.69 23.51 3.44
CA ASP A 299 10.16 24.32 2.33
C ASP A 299 9.14 24.35 1.18
N ASP A 300 9.17 25.41 0.38
CA ASP A 300 8.34 25.53 -0.81
C ASP A 300 8.70 24.42 -1.83
N LEU A 301 7.68 23.87 -2.46
CA LEU A 301 7.87 22.93 -3.55
C LEU A 301 8.32 23.68 -4.81
N PRO A 302 9.24 23.09 -5.60
CA PRO A 302 9.50 23.60 -6.95
C PRO A 302 8.21 23.70 -7.75
N ALA A 303 8.06 24.73 -8.56
CA ALA A 303 6.84 24.94 -9.36
C ALA A 303 6.55 23.72 -10.25
N GLU A 304 7.59 23.11 -10.81
CA GLU A 304 7.51 21.93 -11.66
C GLU A 304 6.95 20.71 -10.92
N ALA A 305 7.20 20.57 -9.62
CA ALA A 305 6.66 19.48 -8.81
C ALA A 305 5.13 19.51 -8.75
N MET A 306 4.54 20.71 -8.75
CA MET A 306 3.08 20.88 -8.73
C MET A 306 2.41 20.56 -10.08
N GLU A 307 3.18 20.52 -11.16
CA GLU A 307 2.72 20.19 -12.51
C GLU A 307 2.79 18.68 -12.78
N VAL A 308 3.49 17.92 -11.94
CA VAL A 308 3.61 16.47 -12.07
C VAL A 308 2.23 15.84 -11.97
N ARG A 309 1.79 15.27 -13.07
CA ARG A 309 0.62 14.41 -13.06
C ARG A 309 1.02 13.15 -12.31
N GLY A 310 0.38 12.89 -11.17
CA GLY A 310 0.53 11.64 -10.44
C GLY A 310 0.59 10.48 -11.41
N SER A 311 1.39 9.47 -11.11
CA SER A 311 1.62 8.31 -11.98
C SER A 311 0.31 7.95 -12.65
N ARG A 312 0.29 8.00 -13.97
CA ARG A 312 -0.94 7.78 -14.75
C ARG A 312 -1.54 6.43 -14.35
N ALA A 313 -2.45 6.43 -13.41
CA ALA A 313 -3.56 5.49 -13.51
C ALA A 313 -4.12 5.75 -14.91
N ARG A 314 -3.86 4.86 -15.86
CA ARG A 314 -4.29 5.02 -17.25
C ARG A 314 -5.81 5.12 -17.21
N THR A 315 -6.33 6.35 -17.20
CA THR A 315 -7.66 6.65 -17.68
C THR A 315 -7.59 6.60 -19.21
N GLY A 316 -7.23 5.44 -19.73
CA GLY A 316 -7.57 5.05 -21.07
C GLY A 316 -8.90 4.32 -20.97
N PRO A 317 -9.83 4.49 -21.92
CA PRO A 317 -10.97 3.59 -22.02
C PRO A 317 -10.42 2.17 -21.99
N GLY A 318 -11.02 1.31 -21.14
CA GLY A 318 -10.70 -0.10 -21.14
C GLY A 318 -10.76 -0.64 -22.56
N PRO A 319 -10.01 -1.70 -22.88
CA PRO A 319 -10.00 -2.23 -24.23
C PRO A 319 -11.44 -2.40 -24.70
N ASP A 320 -11.70 -1.78 -25.84
CA ASP A 320 -12.95 -1.73 -26.58
C ASP A 320 -13.77 -3.02 -26.38
N GLN A 321 -14.89 -2.92 -25.66
CA GLN A 321 -15.87 -4.01 -25.54
C GLN A 321 -16.66 -4.22 -26.86
N ASP A 322 -16.34 -3.45 -27.91
CA ASP A 322 -17.04 -3.47 -29.18
C ASP A 322 -16.40 -4.38 -30.26
N ARG A 323 -15.47 -5.28 -29.88
CA ARG A 323 -14.92 -6.26 -30.83
C ARG A 323 -15.11 -7.70 -30.38
N LEU A 324 -16.32 -8.08 -30.02
CA LEU A 324 -16.80 -9.47 -30.05
C LEU A 324 -18.25 -9.47 -30.55
N ASN A 325 -18.39 -9.29 -31.83
CA ASN A 325 -19.50 -9.84 -32.61
C ASN A 325 -18.92 -10.84 -33.62
#